data_52814b4e84760f9063cbb9d311202c3e
#
_entry.id   52814b4e84760f9063cbb9d311202c3e
#
_cell.length_a   1.000
_cell.length_b   1.000
_cell.length_c   1.000
_cell.angle_alpha   90.00
_cell.angle_beta   90.00
_cell.angle_gamma   90.00
#
_symmetry.space_group_name_H-M   'P 1'
#
loop_
_entity.id
_entity.type
_entity.pdbx_description
1 polymer ?
#
loop_
_entity_poly.entity_id
_entity_poly.type
_entity_poly.pdbx_seq_one_letter_code
_entity_poly.pdbx_strand_id
1 'polypeptide(L)'
;MKDILRPVLELLVVLPGLLLGYFPVKTYLKQSPGRLAAWLFPLMACLCIGSGLACYRLGASTFFALAGVALAAICLYTRTLTISLWKSGTIALSVCAVFACVNSLSRAVSAAIIRNLQLPPDGPWLCLGACVFYNAVCWVIVLAAYYPATHTVRAMVEDDNFAQTWYVFWVLPLAFILLNLFMIPRYQSTLQTGRVLQGYIVLSSALLVFMFCFNAVFLLMATSLNRNAKLQQENQFLSMQQQRYENLRTAIEEARQARHDMRHQFNQISALAEAGDLENLKSYLAKTVSRIPNLDMCFCENRAADSVVGYYCAMAKRDEIPFRARLDLPETLPVDEIDMCLVLSNLLENALEASLRTAPGRRQIEITACVHADRILLIEVENAFDGEINERNGVFRSSKRRENGIGIQSVTRIAEKTGGTSTFTHQNGTFTAKVMLCG
;
A
#
# COMPACT_ATOMS: atom_id res chain seq x y z
N MET A 1 -7.20 31.52 48.01
CA MET A 1 -6.75 30.17 47.59
C MET A 1 -7.62 29.56 46.47
N LYS A 2 -8.97 29.66 46.57
CA LYS A 2 -9.90 29.13 45.52
C LYS A 2 -9.68 29.81 44.14
N ASP A 3 -9.40 31.10 44.08
CA ASP A 3 -9.24 31.85 42.83
C ASP A 3 -7.91 31.55 42.11
N ILE A 4 -6.89 31.08 42.84
CA ILE A 4 -5.59 30.66 42.27
C ILE A 4 -5.71 29.26 41.68
N LEU A 5 -6.46 28.37 42.37
CA LEU A 5 -6.57 26.95 41.99
C LEU A 5 -7.36 26.77 40.68
N ARG A 6 -8.36 27.64 40.43
CA ARG A 6 -9.25 27.56 39.27
C ARG A 6 -8.51 27.58 37.92
N PRO A 7 -7.71 28.62 37.57
CA PRO A 7 -7.04 28.68 36.27
C PRO A 7 -6.01 27.52 36.10
N VAL A 8 -5.39 27.09 37.19
CA VAL A 8 -4.48 25.91 37.15
C VAL A 8 -5.23 24.64 36.81
N LEU A 9 -6.37 24.36 37.47
CA LEU A 9 -7.19 23.20 37.17
C LEU A 9 -7.74 23.22 35.73
N GLU A 10 -8.10 24.40 35.22
CA GLU A 10 -8.58 24.54 33.84
C GLU A 10 -7.52 24.15 32.81
N LEU A 11 -6.23 24.44 33.06
CA LEU A 11 -5.12 24.09 32.19
C LEU A 11 -4.61 22.64 32.37
N LEU A 12 -4.74 22.07 33.58
CA LEU A 12 -4.29 20.70 33.85
C LEU A 12 -4.98 19.62 33.02
N VAL A 13 -6.12 19.92 32.41
CA VAL A 13 -6.81 19.05 31.45
C VAL A 13 -5.93 18.62 30.26
N VAL A 14 -4.89 19.37 29.95
CA VAL A 14 -3.94 18.99 28.88
C VAL A 14 -3.21 17.70 29.19
N LEU A 15 -2.98 17.37 30.48
CA LEU A 15 -2.25 16.14 30.88
C LEU A 15 -3.00 14.84 30.51
N PRO A 16 -4.31 14.66 30.87
CA PRO A 16 -5.08 13.50 30.41
C PRO A 16 -5.19 13.46 28.88
N GLY A 17 -5.31 14.62 28.21
CA GLY A 17 -5.32 14.69 26.76
C GLY A 17 -4.03 14.17 26.11
N LEU A 18 -2.90 14.59 26.66
CA LEU A 18 -1.59 14.12 26.21
C LEU A 18 -1.43 12.61 26.43
N LEU A 19 -1.85 12.10 27.59
CA LEU A 19 -1.80 10.66 27.89
C LEU A 19 -2.65 9.86 26.90
N LEU A 20 -3.86 10.30 26.61
CA LEU A 20 -4.76 9.66 25.64
C LEU A 20 -4.13 9.62 24.25
N GLY A 21 -3.47 10.70 23.83
CA GLY A 21 -2.77 10.78 22.54
C GLY A 21 -1.63 9.77 22.41
N TYR A 22 -0.92 9.46 23.51
CA TYR A 22 0.21 8.52 23.49
C TYR A 22 -0.19 7.04 23.49
N PHE A 23 -1.39 6.68 23.94
CA PHE A 23 -1.80 5.28 24.00
C PHE A 23 -1.67 4.52 22.66
N PRO A 24 -2.19 5.03 21.54
CA PRO A 24 -2.15 4.30 20.27
C PRO A 24 -0.77 4.29 19.61
N VAL A 25 0.14 5.18 20.00
CA VAL A 25 1.45 5.37 19.35
C VAL A 25 2.64 4.97 20.20
N LYS A 26 2.40 4.21 21.26
CA LYS A 26 3.43 3.79 22.24
C LYS A 26 4.64 3.08 21.59
N THR A 27 4.44 2.36 20.50
CA THR A 27 5.49 1.65 19.74
C THR A 27 6.36 2.57 18.88
N TYR A 28 5.86 3.77 18.58
CA TYR A 28 6.52 4.74 17.69
C TYR A 28 7.19 5.90 18.41
N LEU A 29 7.53 5.72 19.69
CA LEU A 29 8.23 6.70 20.47
C LEU A 29 9.72 6.73 20.11
N LYS A 30 10.31 7.92 19.95
CA LYS A 30 11.76 8.09 19.76
C LYS A 30 12.58 7.72 21.01
N GLN A 31 11.94 7.68 22.18
CA GLN A 31 12.57 7.37 23.46
C GLN A 31 11.76 6.31 24.20
N SER A 32 12.35 5.65 25.20
CA SER A 32 11.61 4.70 26.03
C SER A 32 10.44 5.40 26.76
N PRO A 33 9.26 4.75 26.87
CA PRO A 33 8.08 5.36 27.49
C PRO A 33 8.33 5.94 28.88
N GLY A 34 9.15 5.26 29.70
CA GLY A 34 9.50 5.73 31.04
C GLY A 34 10.32 7.01 31.04
N ARG A 35 11.32 7.13 30.15
CA ARG A 35 12.12 8.35 30.00
C ARG A 35 11.27 9.51 29.51
N LEU A 36 10.42 9.26 28.51
CA LEU A 36 9.52 10.28 27.99
C LEU A 36 8.58 10.79 29.07
N ALA A 37 7.94 9.90 29.81
CA ALA A 37 7.04 10.27 30.89
C ALA A 37 7.74 11.06 31.99
N ALA A 38 8.97 10.68 32.34
CA ALA A 38 9.73 11.31 33.45
C ALA A 38 10.06 12.80 33.22
N TRP A 39 10.22 13.24 31.98
CA TRP A 39 10.50 14.66 31.71
C TRP A 39 9.29 15.42 31.12
N LEU A 40 8.48 14.79 30.27
CA LEU A 40 7.42 15.47 29.53
C LEU A 40 6.23 15.81 30.44
N PHE A 41 5.77 14.88 31.29
CA PHE A 41 4.64 15.15 32.17
C PHE A 41 4.95 16.20 33.22
N PRO A 42 6.09 16.20 33.92
CA PRO A 42 6.47 17.27 34.82
C PRO A 42 6.64 18.61 34.11
N LEU A 43 7.25 18.63 32.90
CA LEU A 43 7.38 19.85 32.10
C LEU A 43 6.01 20.45 31.78
N MET A 44 5.08 19.63 31.29
CA MET A 44 3.73 20.07 30.95
C MET A 44 2.94 20.48 32.19
N ALA A 45 3.10 19.79 33.32
CA ALA A 45 2.49 20.18 34.58
C ALA A 45 3.01 21.55 35.05
N CYS A 46 4.32 21.77 35.01
CA CYS A 46 4.92 23.08 35.32
C CYS A 46 4.44 24.18 34.38
N LEU A 47 4.30 23.90 33.08
CA LEU A 47 3.77 24.83 32.10
C LEU A 47 2.31 25.18 32.40
N CYS A 48 1.46 24.19 32.71
CA CYS A 48 0.07 24.41 33.11
C CYS A 48 -0.05 25.26 34.38
N ILE A 49 0.75 24.90 35.41
CA ILE A 49 0.75 25.64 36.70
C ILE A 49 1.24 27.04 36.50
N GLY A 50 2.38 27.21 35.81
CA GLY A 50 2.99 28.53 35.53
C GLY A 50 2.07 29.45 34.75
N SER A 51 1.47 28.95 33.67
CA SER A 51 0.50 29.69 32.86
C SER A 51 -0.78 30.00 33.64
N GLY A 52 -1.28 29.09 34.46
CA GLY A 52 -2.43 29.30 35.31
C GLY A 52 -2.19 30.42 36.36
N LEU A 53 -1.02 30.41 36.99
CA LEU A 53 -0.61 31.45 37.92
C LEU A 53 -0.40 32.80 37.24
N ALA A 54 0.15 32.80 36.03
CA ALA A 54 0.30 34.02 35.21
C ALA A 54 -1.08 34.62 34.84
N CYS A 55 -2.03 33.78 34.42
CA CYS A 55 -3.40 34.22 34.14
C CYS A 55 -4.07 34.83 35.39
N TYR A 56 -3.86 34.21 36.55
CA TYR A 56 -4.39 34.77 37.82
C TYR A 56 -3.79 36.14 38.14
N ARG A 57 -2.46 36.30 38.07
CA ARG A 57 -1.77 37.57 38.36
C ARG A 57 -2.09 38.70 37.40
N LEU A 58 -2.19 38.37 36.11
CA LEU A 58 -2.37 39.32 35.04
C LEU A 58 -3.86 39.61 34.74
N GLY A 59 -4.78 38.91 35.37
CA GLY A 59 -6.21 38.98 35.01
C GLY A 59 -6.51 38.51 33.57
N ALA A 60 -5.61 37.77 32.96
CA ALA A 60 -5.72 37.35 31.56
C ALA A 60 -6.70 36.16 31.39
N SER A 61 -7.31 36.09 30.22
CA SER A 61 -8.24 35.01 29.90
C SER A 61 -7.53 33.66 29.84
N THR A 62 -8.01 32.66 30.60
CA THR A 62 -7.53 31.28 30.58
C THR A 62 -7.73 30.59 29.23
N PHE A 63 -8.64 31.08 28.40
CA PHE A 63 -8.91 30.56 27.06
C PHE A 63 -7.68 30.60 26.15
N PHE A 64 -7.00 31.75 26.05
CA PHE A 64 -5.79 31.88 25.23
C PHE A 64 -4.62 31.09 25.80
N ALA A 65 -4.51 31.05 27.13
CA ALA A 65 -3.50 30.23 27.80
C ALA A 65 -3.70 28.73 27.53
N LEU A 66 -4.93 28.25 27.59
CA LEU A 66 -5.26 26.85 27.26
C LEU A 66 -4.91 26.53 25.80
N ALA A 67 -5.27 27.42 24.86
CA ALA A 67 -4.91 27.23 23.44
C ALA A 67 -3.39 27.19 23.24
N GLY A 68 -2.63 28.07 23.89
CA GLY A 68 -1.16 28.10 23.82
C GLY A 68 -0.52 26.84 24.41
N VAL A 69 -0.97 26.40 25.60
CA VAL A 69 -0.48 25.16 26.24
C VAL A 69 -0.84 23.92 25.43
N ALA A 70 -2.06 23.86 24.85
CA ALA A 70 -2.48 22.76 23.99
C ALA A 70 -1.62 22.70 22.71
N LEU A 71 -1.34 23.85 22.09
CA LEU A 71 -0.46 23.92 20.93
C LEU A 71 0.96 23.45 21.25
N ALA A 72 1.52 23.88 22.38
CA ALA A 72 2.82 23.41 22.85
C ALA A 72 2.82 21.90 23.08
N ALA A 73 1.76 21.35 23.69
CA ALA A 73 1.58 19.93 23.89
C ALA A 73 1.56 19.16 22.57
N ILE A 74 0.83 19.64 21.56
CA ILE A 74 0.76 19.04 20.21
C ILE A 74 2.13 19.08 19.52
N CYS A 75 2.84 20.21 19.60
CA CYS A 75 4.20 20.34 19.05
C CYS A 75 5.18 19.36 19.69
N LEU A 76 5.17 19.22 21.01
CA LEU A 76 6.01 18.27 21.73
C LEU A 76 5.62 16.82 21.41
N TYR A 77 4.32 16.52 21.37
CA TYR A 77 3.79 15.23 21.01
C TYR A 77 4.28 14.79 19.63
N THR A 78 4.11 15.62 18.60
CA THR A 78 4.54 15.28 17.23
C THR A 78 6.05 15.16 17.10
N ARG A 79 6.83 15.94 17.84
CA ARG A 79 8.32 15.89 17.84
C ARG A 79 8.88 14.62 18.49
N THR A 80 8.18 14.03 19.45
CA THR A 80 8.60 12.83 20.17
C THR A 80 8.28 11.52 19.46
N LEU A 81 7.54 11.58 18.34
CA LEU A 81 7.10 10.43 17.56
C LEU A 81 7.90 10.26 16.26
N THR A 82 7.94 9.00 15.78
CA THR A 82 8.55 8.62 14.48
C THR A 82 7.53 8.51 13.35
N ILE A 83 6.22 8.57 13.65
CA ILE A 83 5.14 8.49 12.67
C ILE A 83 4.96 9.80 11.90
N SER A 84 4.26 9.72 10.76
CA SER A 84 3.94 10.89 9.93
C SER A 84 3.12 11.93 10.69
N LEU A 85 3.29 13.21 10.32
CA LEU A 85 2.53 14.33 10.90
C LEU A 85 1.01 14.17 10.71
N TRP A 86 0.57 13.55 9.62
CA TRP A 86 -0.85 13.30 9.37
C TRP A 86 -1.44 12.33 10.40
N LYS A 87 -0.77 11.20 10.67
CA LYS A 87 -1.20 10.22 11.67
C LYS A 87 -1.22 10.85 13.08
N SER A 88 -0.11 11.46 13.50
CA SER A 88 0.00 12.08 14.83
C SER A 88 -0.91 13.29 14.99
N GLY A 89 -1.00 14.15 13.98
CA GLY A 89 -1.86 15.34 13.99
C GLY A 89 -3.34 14.99 14.08
N THR A 90 -3.80 14.01 13.34
CA THR A 90 -5.21 13.55 13.40
C THR A 90 -5.58 13.00 14.78
N ILE A 91 -4.70 12.20 15.40
CA ILE A 91 -4.93 11.70 16.76
C ILE A 91 -5.02 12.86 17.75
N ALA A 92 -4.06 13.81 17.69
CA ALA A 92 -4.06 14.98 18.56
C ALA A 92 -5.32 15.85 18.38
N LEU A 93 -5.74 16.10 17.14
CA LEU A 93 -6.95 16.85 16.83
C LEU A 93 -8.21 16.14 17.34
N SER A 94 -8.28 14.80 17.21
CA SER A 94 -9.41 14.01 17.72
C SER A 94 -9.53 14.12 19.24
N VAL A 95 -8.41 14.05 19.96
CA VAL A 95 -8.38 14.26 21.41
C VAL A 95 -8.82 15.68 21.76
N CYS A 96 -8.31 16.70 21.06
CA CYS A 96 -8.70 18.09 21.25
C CYS A 96 -10.20 18.31 21.00
N ALA A 97 -10.78 17.67 19.97
CA ALA A 97 -12.19 17.80 19.65
C ALA A 97 -13.09 17.22 20.76
N VAL A 98 -12.75 16.03 21.27
CA VAL A 98 -13.47 15.42 22.41
C VAL A 98 -13.40 16.35 23.62
N PHE A 99 -12.22 16.86 23.96
CA PHE A 99 -12.03 17.71 25.12
C PHE A 99 -12.67 19.10 24.96
N ALA A 100 -12.76 19.62 23.73
CA ALA A 100 -13.53 20.83 23.43
C ALA A 100 -15.02 20.63 23.69
N CYS A 101 -15.59 19.48 23.31
CA CYS A 101 -16.98 19.14 23.63
C CYS A 101 -17.22 19.05 25.16
N VAL A 102 -16.29 18.43 25.89
CA VAL A 102 -16.36 18.37 27.37
C VAL A 102 -16.22 19.76 28.00
N ASN A 103 -15.36 20.62 27.43
CA ASN A 103 -15.23 22.02 27.88
C ASN A 103 -16.55 22.80 27.73
N SER A 104 -17.23 22.66 26.57
CA SER A 104 -18.55 23.28 26.35
C SER A 104 -19.58 22.78 27.36
N LEU A 105 -19.62 21.48 27.65
CA LEU A 105 -20.49 20.93 28.68
C LEU A 105 -20.13 21.46 30.09
N SER A 106 -18.84 21.59 30.39
CA SER A 106 -18.37 22.13 31.68
C SER A 106 -18.74 23.60 31.86
N ARG A 107 -18.79 24.39 30.78
CA ARG A 107 -19.34 25.77 30.79
C ARG A 107 -20.83 25.78 31.12
N ALA A 108 -21.60 24.83 30.58
CA ALA A 108 -23.01 24.67 30.91
C ALA A 108 -23.20 24.35 32.39
N VAL A 109 -22.39 23.43 32.93
CA VAL A 109 -22.37 23.08 34.36
C VAL A 109 -22.00 24.30 35.21
N SER A 110 -21.00 25.08 34.80
CA SER A 110 -20.61 26.31 35.47
C SER A 110 -21.79 27.30 35.55
N ALA A 111 -22.47 27.55 34.43
CA ALA A 111 -23.61 28.45 34.35
C ALA A 111 -24.78 27.95 35.23
N ALA A 112 -25.03 26.62 35.30
CA ALA A 112 -26.03 26.05 36.19
C ALA A 112 -25.69 26.21 37.67
N ILE A 113 -24.40 26.04 38.05
CA ILE A 113 -23.92 26.22 39.42
C ILE A 113 -24.08 27.71 39.82
N ILE A 114 -23.65 28.67 38.97
CA ILE A 114 -23.73 30.10 39.20
C ILE A 114 -25.21 30.53 39.39
N ARG A 115 -26.12 29.99 38.55
CA ARG A 115 -27.53 30.28 38.64
C ARG A 115 -28.14 29.74 39.95
N ASN A 116 -27.81 28.50 40.33
CA ASN A 116 -28.37 27.87 41.54
C ASN A 116 -27.85 28.53 42.82
N LEU A 117 -26.61 29.00 42.82
CA LEU A 117 -25.99 29.68 43.98
C LEU A 117 -26.20 31.21 43.96
N GLN A 118 -26.95 31.73 42.98
CA GLN A 118 -27.19 33.17 42.77
C GLN A 118 -25.91 34.03 42.80
N LEU A 119 -24.82 33.52 42.24
CA LEU A 119 -23.55 34.22 42.12
C LEU A 119 -23.60 35.29 41.01
N PRO A 120 -22.80 36.35 41.09
CA PRO A 120 -22.76 37.38 40.05
C PRO A 120 -22.37 36.75 38.70
N PRO A 121 -23.04 37.13 37.59
CA PRO A 121 -22.82 36.56 36.27
C PRO A 121 -21.51 37.01 35.58
N ASP A 122 -20.86 38.03 36.08
CA ASP A 122 -19.64 38.65 35.51
C ASP A 122 -18.35 37.94 35.97
N GLY A 123 -18.47 36.70 36.46
CA GLY A 123 -17.34 35.89 36.90
C GLY A 123 -16.60 35.21 35.76
N PRO A 124 -15.64 34.39 36.13
CA PRO A 124 -14.90 33.59 35.14
C PRO A 124 -15.78 32.52 34.48
N TRP A 125 -15.48 32.16 33.22
CA TRP A 125 -16.23 31.17 32.42
C TRP A 125 -16.42 29.80 33.08
N LEU A 126 -15.46 29.35 33.88
CA LEU A 126 -15.57 28.11 34.65
C LEU A 126 -15.41 28.44 36.13
N CYS A 127 -16.40 28.08 36.94
CA CYS A 127 -16.26 28.07 38.39
C CYS A 127 -15.42 26.90 38.86
N LEU A 128 -14.90 26.92 40.09
CA LEU A 128 -14.05 25.84 40.63
C LEU A 128 -14.71 24.47 40.53
N GLY A 129 -16.01 24.35 40.82
CA GLY A 129 -16.73 23.07 40.69
C GLY A 129 -16.79 22.56 39.26
N ALA A 130 -16.96 23.45 38.28
CA ALA A 130 -16.95 23.09 36.87
C ALA A 130 -15.56 22.68 36.39
N CYS A 131 -14.47 23.30 36.92
CA CYS A 131 -13.10 22.85 36.61
C CYS A 131 -12.81 21.44 37.15
N VAL A 132 -13.28 21.13 38.36
CA VAL A 132 -13.17 19.78 38.91
C VAL A 132 -13.97 18.78 38.07
N PHE A 133 -15.22 19.12 37.71
CA PHE A 133 -16.03 18.31 36.80
C PHE A 133 -15.35 18.07 35.46
N TYR A 134 -14.78 19.10 34.85
CA TYR A 134 -14.06 19.01 33.57
C TYR A 134 -12.90 18.00 33.64
N ASN A 135 -12.03 18.14 34.65
CA ASN A 135 -10.92 17.20 34.87
C ASN A 135 -11.42 15.77 35.12
N ALA A 136 -12.41 15.62 35.99
CA ALA A 136 -12.97 14.28 36.31
C ALA A 136 -13.50 13.57 35.06
N VAL A 137 -14.30 14.27 34.24
CA VAL A 137 -14.83 13.72 32.99
C VAL A 137 -13.72 13.38 32.01
N CYS A 138 -12.70 14.24 31.85
CA CYS A 138 -11.55 13.96 30.98
C CYS A 138 -10.79 12.71 31.41
N TRP A 139 -10.56 12.50 32.72
CA TRP A 139 -9.93 11.27 33.21
C TRP A 139 -10.80 10.03 33.02
N VAL A 140 -12.11 10.14 33.20
CA VAL A 140 -13.04 9.03 32.89
C VAL A 140 -12.98 8.66 31.42
N ILE A 141 -12.93 9.65 30.51
CA ILE A 141 -12.78 9.41 29.07
C ILE A 141 -11.46 8.71 28.76
N VAL A 142 -10.35 9.13 29.37
CA VAL A 142 -9.04 8.50 29.20
C VAL A 142 -9.08 7.03 29.61
N LEU A 143 -9.70 6.72 30.75
CA LEU A 143 -9.86 5.33 31.24
C LEU A 143 -10.75 4.50 30.29
N ALA A 144 -11.89 5.03 29.87
CA ALA A 144 -12.80 4.35 28.96
C ALA A 144 -12.19 4.12 27.56
N ALA A 145 -11.42 5.10 27.07
CA ALA A 145 -10.77 5.03 25.76
C ALA A 145 -9.47 4.21 25.77
N TYR A 146 -8.99 3.76 26.91
CA TYR A 146 -7.71 2.99 27.01
C TYR A 146 -7.72 1.76 26.11
N TYR A 147 -8.75 0.92 26.20
CA TYR A 147 -8.85 -0.30 25.40
C TYR A 147 -8.92 -0.03 23.89
N PRO A 148 -9.88 0.78 23.36
CA PRO A 148 -9.92 1.08 21.94
C PRO A 148 -8.66 1.81 21.43
N ALA A 149 -8.04 2.67 22.22
CA ALA A 149 -6.83 3.37 21.84
C ALA A 149 -5.61 2.43 21.69
N THR A 150 -5.44 1.48 22.63
CA THR A 150 -4.29 0.56 22.65
C THR A 150 -4.43 -0.63 21.70
N HIS A 151 -5.62 -0.99 21.27
CA HIS A 151 -5.89 -2.13 20.39
C HIS A 151 -6.30 -1.65 18.99
N THR A 152 -7.47 -1.01 18.87
CA THR A 152 -8.06 -0.70 17.57
C THR A 152 -7.32 0.45 16.86
N VAL A 153 -7.13 1.59 17.55
CA VAL A 153 -6.45 2.76 16.94
C VAL A 153 -4.98 2.44 16.68
N ARG A 154 -4.34 1.70 17.59
CA ARG A 154 -2.96 1.25 17.42
C ARG A 154 -2.82 0.38 16.17
N ALA A 155 -3.68 -0.62 15.96
CA ALA A 155 -3.67 -1.47 14.77
C ALA A 155 -3.82 -0.66 13.48
N MET A 156 -4.64 0.41 13.49
CA MET A 156 -4.78 1.32 12.36
C MET A 156 -3.53 2.18 12.09
N VAL A 157 -2.81 2.57 13.14
CA VAL A 157 -1.55 3.32 13.01
C VAL A 157 -0.45 2.43 12.44
N GLU A 158 -0.41 1.15 12.82
CA GLU A 158 0.57 0.16 12.39
C GLU A 158 0.33 -0.31 10.94
N ASP A 159 -0.88 -0.19 10.41
CA ASP A 159 -1.24 -0.63 9.06
C ASP A 159 -1.03 0.49 8.02
N ASP A 160 -0.15 0.24 7.05
CA ASP A 160 0.15 1.20 5.98
C ASP A 160 -0.96 1.32 4.93
N ASN A 161 -1.88 0.36 4.85
CA ASN A 161 -3.04 0.42 3.94
C ASN A 161 -3.99 1.59 4.27
N PHE A 162 -3.93 2.13 5.48
CA PHE A 162 -4.70 3.30 5.92
C PHE A 162 -4.05 4.66 5.61
N ALA A 163 -2.91 4.70 4.93
CA ALA A 163 -2.20 5.95 4.69
C ALA A 163 -3.09 7.03 4.07
N GLN A 164 -3.93 6.67 3.09
CA GLN A 164 -4.84 7.61 2.43
C GLN A 164 -5.98 8.09 3.34
N THR A 165 -6.45 7.27 4.25
CA THR A 165 -7.55 7.60 5.15
C THR A 165 -7.15 8.71 6.13
N TRP A 166 -5.89 8.71 6.60
CA TRP A 166 -5.38 9.74 7.50
C TRP A 166 -5.36 11.15 6.91
N TYR A 167 -5.26 11.29 5.57
CA TYR A 167 -5.29 12.60 4.89
C TYR A 167 -6.67 13.27 4.90
N VAL A 168 -7.74 12.52 5.12
CA VAL A 168 -9.11 13.06 5.15
C VAL A 168 -9.64 13.18 6.58
N PHE A 169 -9.11 12.36 7.48
CA PHE A 169 -9.68 12.13 8.80
C PHE A 169 -9.60 13.33 9.76
N TRP A 170 -8.61 14.22 9.60
CA TRP A 170 -8.43 15.40 10.44
C TRP A 170 -9.52 16.47 10.24
N VAL A 171 -10.24 16.42 9.10
CA VAL A 171 -11.23 17.44 8.72
C VAL A 171 -12.37 17.48 9.73
N LEU A 172 -12.85 16.30 10.15
CA LEU A 172 -14.02 16.26 11.03
C LEU A 172 -13.70 16.66 12.48
N PRO A 173 -12.64 16.17 13.15
CA PRO A 173 -12.22 16.72 14.43
C PRO A 173 -12.03 18.23 14.41
N LEU A 174 -11.43 18.76 13.33
CA LEU A 174 -11.29 20.21 13.17
C LEU A 174 -12.64 20.91 13.09
N ALA A 175 -13.59 20.36 12.32
CA ALA A 175 -14.94 20.92 12.24
C ALA A 175 -15.66 20.93 13.61
N PHE A 176 -15.50 19.88 14.41
CA PHE A 176 -16.04 19.84 15.78
C PHE A 176 -15.39 20.89 16.69
N ILE A 177 -14.06 21.10 16.59
CA ILE A 177 -13.37 22.15 17.35
C ILE A 177 -13.91 23.52 16.95
N LEU A 178 -14.03 23.81 15.66
CA LEU A 178 -14.54 25.09 15.14
C LEU A 178 -16.01 25.31 15.55
N LEU A 179 -16.83 24.26 15.48
CA LEU A 179 -18.23 24.33 15.90
C LEU A 179 -18.36 24.62 17.41
N ASN A 180 -17.56 23.94 18.24
CA ASN A 180 -17.52 24.24 19.69
C ASN A 180 -17.05 25.67 19.96
N LEU A 181 -16.06 26.14 19.20
CA LEU A 181 -15.55 27.51 19.33
C LEU A 181 -16.62 28.55 18.95
N PHE A 182 -17.35 28.29 17.86
CA PHE A 182 -18.44 29.15 17.40
C PHE A 182 -19.60 29.22 18.40
N MET A 183 -19.88 28.11 19.11
CA MET A 183 -20.94 28.03 20.10
C MET A 183 -20.66 28.77 21.41
N ILE A 184 -19.41 29.23 21.66
CA ILE A 184 -19.08 29.97 22.88
C ILE A 184 -19.81 31.32 22.86
N PRO A 185 -20.72 31.59 23.80
CA PRO A 185 -21.40 32.88 23.84
C PRO A 185 -20.42 34.01 24.12
N ARG A 186 -20.68 35.22 23.60
CA ARG A 186 -19.82 36.36 23.82
C ARG A 186 -19.76 36.81 25.28
N TYR A 187 -20.90 36.68 26.00
CA TYR A 187 -21.02 37.04 27.41
C TYR A 187 -21.61 35.85 28.20
N GLN A 188 -21.09 35.66 29.42
CA GLN A 188 -21.57 34.57 30.29
C GLN A 188 -23.02 34.80 30.76
N SER A 189 -23.42 36.06 30.95
CA SER A 189 -24.79 36.46 31.28
C SER A 189 -25.81 35.97 30.24
N THR A 190 -25.41 35.80 28.97
CA THR A 190 -26.29 35.28 27.92
C THR A 190 -26.81 33.87 28.24
N LEU A 191 -26.00 33.02 28.89
CA LEU A 191 -26.40 31.66 29.28
C LEU A 191 -27.45 31.65 30.39
N GLN A 192 -27.63 32.77 31.11
CA GLN A 192 -28.59 32.85 32.21
C GLN A 192 -29.94 33.40 31.75
N THR A 193 -30.09 33.88 30.51
CA THR A 193 -31.32 34.43 29.97
C THR A 193 -32.27 33.36 29.45
N GLY A 194 -33.51 33.34 29.98
CA GLY A 194 -34.60 32.49 29.50
C GLY A 194 -34.25 31.02 29.41
N ARG A 195 -34.46 30.41 28.23
CA ARG A 195 -34.19 29.01 27.94
C ARG A 195 -32.80 28.75 27.29
N VAL A 196 -31.95 29.77 27.19
CA VAL A 196 -30.66 29.67 26.49
C VAL A 196 -29.77 28.61 27.14
N LEU A 197 -29.71 28.54 28.48
CA LEU A 197 -28.92 27.52 29.17
C LEU A 197 -29.39 26.11 28.83
N GLN A 198 -30.72 25.89 28.79
CA GLN A 198 -31.26 24.56 28.43
C GLN A 198 -30.86 24.18 27.01
N GLY A 199 -31.02 25.09 26.05
CA GLY A 199 -30.61 24.88 24.68
C GLY A 199 -29.11 24.60 24.55
N TYR A 200 -28.28 25.33 25.31
CA TYR A 200 -26.83 25.15 25.32
C TYR A 200 -26.41 23.79 25.90
N ILE A 201 -27.09 23.33 26.99
CA ILE A 201 -26.87 21.99 27.56
C ILE A 201 -27.22 20.90 26.54
N VAL A 202 -28.42 20.98 25.94
CA VAL A 202 -28.85 20.02 24.93
C VAL A 202 -27.89 19.96 23.76
N LEU A 203 -27.51 21.09 23.23
CA LEU A 203 -26.63 21.18 22.06
C LEU A 203 -25.20 20.70 22.37
N SER A 204 -24.63 21.08 23.52
CA SER A 204 -23.31 20.61 23.96
C SER A 204 -23.28 19.11 24.22
N SER A 205 -24.33 18.57 24.82
CA SER A 205 -24.50 17.14 25.06
C SER A 205 -24.66 16.38 23.75
N ALA A 206 -25.47 16.89 22.82
CA ALA A 206 -25.64 16.31 21.50
C ALA A 206 -24.32 16.27 20.72
N LEU A 207 -23.52 17.35 20.71
CA LEU A 207 -22.21 17.40 20.07
C LEU A 207 -21.24 16.38 20.66
N LEU A 208 -21.24 16.20 21.98
CA LEU A 208 -20.40 15.19 22.63
C LEU A 208 -20.82 13.78 22.21
N VAL A 209 -22.11 13.48 22.21
CA VAL A 209 -22.65 12.19 21.74
C VAL A 209 -22.29 11.97 20.27
N PHE A 210 -22.52 12.97 19.41
CA PHE A 210 -22.15 12.88 17.99
C PHE A 210 -20.65 12.60 17.79
N MET A 211 -19.80 13.26 18.58
CA MET A 211 -18.36 13.03 18.53
C MET A 211 -17.98 11.60 18.90
N PHE A 212 -18.62 11.03 19.95
CA PHE A 212 -18.41 9.62 20.33
C PHE A 212 -18.95 8.66 19.27
N CYS A 213 -20.17 8.89 18.78
CA CYS A 213 -20.76 8.08 17.71
C CYS A 213 -19.88 8.09 16.47
N PHE A 214 -19.38 9.26 16.08
CA PHE A 214 -18.48 9.39 14.96
C PHE A 214 -17.17 8.60 15.15
N ASN A 215 -16.51 8.75 16.31
CA ASN A 215 -15.31 7.96 16.60
C ASN A 215 -15.59 6.46 16.58
N ALA A 216 -16.74 6.01 17.13
CA ALA A 216 -17.12 4.61 17.10
C ALA A 216 -17.37 4.10 15.68
N VAL A 217 -18.14 4.82 14.87
CA VAL A 217 -18.41 4.47 13.46
C VAL A 217 -17.09 4.43 12.66
N PHE A 218 -16.22 5.38 12.90
CA PHE A 218 -14.92 5.38 12.26
C PHE A 218 -14.10 4.14 12.60
N LEU A 219 -13.98 3.80 13.88
CA LEU A 219 -13.25 2.61 14.31
C LEU A 219 -13.85 1.33 13.71
N LEU A 220 -15.17 1.23 13.65
CA LEU A 220 -15.88 0.10 13.02
C LEU A 220 -15.63 0.04 11.51
N MET A 221 -15.70 1.17 10.82
CA MET A 221 -15.44 1.25 9.38
C MET A 221 -13.99 0.89 9.06
N ALA A 222 -13.06 1.40 9.83
CA ALA A 222 -11.64 1.12 9.66
C ALA A 222 -11.33 -0.38 9.87
N THR A 223 -11.85 -1.00 10.94
CA THR A 223 -11.66 -2.44 11.17
C THR A 223 -12.31 -3.29 10.09
N SER A 224 -13.49 -2.89 9.58
CA SER A 224 -14.18 -3.58 8.48
C SER A 224 -13.38 -3.49 7.16
N LEU A 225 -12.87 -2.30 6.81
CA LEU A 225 -12.05 -2.11 5.60
C LEU A 225 -10.77 -2.95 5.65
N ASN A 226 -10.08 -2.98 6.79
CA ASN A 226 -8.88 -3.80 6.96
C ASN A 226 -9.19 -5.30 6.81
N ARG A 227 -10.28 -5.76 7.45
CA ARG A 227 -10.72 -7.14 7.32
C ARG A 227 -11.04 -7.51 5.86
N ASN A 228 -11.74 -6.63 5.15
CA ASN A 228 -12.07 -6.86 3.74
C ASN A 228 -10.82 -6.89 2.84
N ALA A 229 -9.87 -5.98 3.05
CA ALA A 229 -8.61 -5.97 2.32
C ALA A 229 -7.82 -7.27 2.54
N LYS A 230 -7.76 -7.75 3.79
CA LYS A 230 -7.10 -9.01 4.14
C LYS A 230 -7.77 -10.22 3.49
N LEU A 231 -9.10 -10.28 3.53
CA LEU A 231 -9.87 -11.33 2.86
C LEU A 231 -9.68 -11.31 1.34
N GLN A 232 -9.59 -10.14 0.73
CA GLN A 232 -9.27 -10.02 -0.71
C GLN A 232 -7.88 -10.57 -1.04
N GLN A 233 -6.87 -10.28 -0.24
CA GLN A 233 -5.52 -10.83 -0.42
C GLN A 233 -5.49 -12.35 -0.27
N GLU A 234 -6.18 -12.89 0.73
CA GLU A 234 -6.32 -14.35 0.92
C GLU A 234 -7.03 -15.01 -0.27
N ASN A 235 -8.12 -14.42 -0.76
CA ASN A 235 -8.83 -14.94 -1.93
C ASN A 235 -7.98 -14.89 -3.20
N GLN A 236 -7.21 -13.84 -3.43
CA GLN A 236 -6.27 -13.74 -4.55
C GLN A 236 -5.17 -14.80 -4.45
N PHE A 237 -4.64 -15.03 -3.25
CA PHE A 237 -3.65 -16.08 -3.03
C PHE A 237 -4.21 -17.47 -3.30
N LEU A 238 -5.42 -17.77 -2.80
CA LEU A 238 -6.10 -19.05 -3.03
C LEU A 238 -6.39 -19.27 -4.53
N SER A 239 -6.86 -18.24 -5.24
CA SER A 239 -7.12 -18.34 -6.69
C SER A 239 -5.83 -18.60 -7.49
N MET A 240 -4.71 -17.99 -7.11
CA MET A 240 -3.41 -18.27 -7.71
C MET A 240 -2.94 -19.71 -7.45
N GLN A 241 -3.15 -20.22 -6.25
CA GLN A 241 -2.81 -21.61 -5.92
C GLN A 241 -3.66 -22.60 -6.73
N GLN A 242 -4.96 -22.33 -6.86
CA GLN A 242 -5.87 -23.16 -7.65
C GLN A 242 -5.46 -23.18 -9.12
N GLN A 243 -5.13 -22.03 -9.69
CA GLN A 243 -4.66 -21.95 -11.07
C GLN A 243 -3.34 -22.70 -11.29
N ARG A 244 -2.40 -22.64 -10.34
CA ARG A 244 -1.16 -23.45 -10.38
C ARG A 244 -1.46 -24.93 -10.34
N TYR A 245 -2.40 -25.35 -9.49
CA TYR A 245 -2.81 -26.75 -9.41
C TYR A 245 -3.43 -27.25 -10.72
N GLU A 246 -4.31 -26.47 -11.33
CA GLU A 246 -4.93 -26.79 -12.62
C GLU A 246 -3.88 -26.88 -13.74
N ASN A 247 -2.94 -25.92 -13.80
CA ASN A 247 -1.85 -25.97 -14.78
C ASN A 247 -0.95 -27.20 -14.57
N LEU A 248 -0.63 -27.55 -13.34
CA LEU A 248 0.16 -28.74 -13.02
C LEU A 248 -0.60 -30.01 -13.43
N ARG A 249 -1.89 -30.10 -13.15
CA ARG A 249 -2.75 -31.21 -13.55
C ARG A 249 -2.78 -31.38 -15.06
N THR A 250 -2.96 -30.29 -15.80
CA THR A 250 -2.94 -30.28 -17.27
C THR A 250 -1.59 -30.79 -17.79
N ALA A 251 -0.47 -30.27 -17.26
CA ALA A 251 0.86 -30.71 -17.66
C ALA A 251 1.11 -32.22 -17.37
N ILE A 252 0.60 -32.72 -16.24
CA ILE A 252 0.69 -34.16 -15.91
C ILE A 252 -0.12 -34.99 -16.91
N GLU A 253 -1.33 -34.56 -17.29
CA GLU A 253 -2.18 -35.25 -18.26
C GLU A 253 -1.52 -35.27 -19.65
N GLU A 254 -0.99 -34.12 -20.10
CA GLU A 254 -0.24 -34.00 -21.36
C GLU A 254 1.00 -34.90 -21.37
N ALA A 255 1.76 -34.93 -20.28
CA ALA A 255 2.93 -35.80 -20.16
C ALA A 255 2.54 -37.30 -20.14
N ARG A 256 1.38 -37.63 -19.56
CA ARG A 256 0.83 -38.98 -19.57
C ARG A 256 0.42 -39.41 -20.99
N GLN A 257 -0.27 -38.51 -21.71
CA GLN A 257 -0.67 -38.73 -23.09
C GLN A 257 0.57 -38.91 -24.00
N ALA A 258 1.54 -37.99 -23.89
CA ALA A 258 2.80 -38.11 -24.67
C ALA A 258 3.54 -39.41 -24.40
N ARG A 259 3.60 -39.88 -23.15
CA ARG A 259 4.18 -41.19 -22.81
C ARG A 259 3.40 -42.34 -23.43
N HIS A 260 2.09 -42.27 -23.42
CA HIS A 260 1.23 -43.29 -24.04
C HIS A 260 1.50 -43.39 -25.55
N ASP A 261 1.55 -42.23 -26.22
CA ASP A 261 1.77 -42.15 -27.65
C ASP A 261 3.18 -42.62 -28.05
N MET A 262 4.21 -42.26 -27.27
CA MET A 262 5.56 -42.78 -27.45
C MET A 262 5.60 -44.31 -27.27
N ARG A 263 4.94 -44.87 -26.26
CA ARG A 263 4.88 -46.31 -26.06
C ARG A 263 4.23 -47.01 -27.25
N HIS A 264 3.18 -46.44 -27.82
CA HIS A 264 2.50 -46.96 -29.00
C HIS A 264 3.40 -46.96 -30.24
N GLN A 265 4.17 -45.86 -30.43
CA GLN A 265 5.16 -45.76 -31.52
C GLN A 265 6.28 -46.80 -31.36
N PHE A 266 6.82 -46.97 -30.16
CA PHE A 266 7.86 -47.99 -29.90
C PHE A 266 7.35 -49.40 -30.11
N ASN A 267 6.13 -49.71 -29.70
CA ASN A 267 5.51 -51.04 -29.95
C ASN A 267 5.35 -51.30 -31.45
N GLN A 268 4.98 -50.30 -32.26
CA GLN A 268 4.92 -50.46 -33.73
C GLN A 268 6.29 -50.68 -34.35
N ILE A 269 7.32 -49.96 -33.89
CA ILE A 269 8.70 -50.12 -34.34
C ILE A 269 9.18 -51.55 -33.99
N SER A 270 8.95 -52.03 -32.78
CA SER A 270 9.33 -53.38 -32.36
C SER A 270 8.61 -54.46 -33.17
N ALA A 271 7.33 -54.32 -33.42
CA ALA A 271 6.57 -55.28 -34.21
C ALA A 271 7.06 -55.36 -35.67
N LEU A 272 7.39 -54.24 -36.30
CA LEU A 272 7.95 -54.23 -37.66
C LEU A 272 9.37 -54.78 -37.69
N ALA A 273 10.17 -54.57 -36.66
CA ALA A 273 11.51 -55.14 -36.52
C ALA A 273 11.48 -56.67 -36.32
N GLU A 274 10.57 -57.17 -35.46
CA GLU A 274 10.37 -58.62 -35.21
C GLU A 274 9.84 -59.38 -36.43
N ALA A 275 9.01 -58.67 -37.25
CA ALA A 275 8.53 -59.24 -38.53
C ALA A 275 9.58 -59.23 -39.64
N GLY A 276 10.76 -58.63 -39.45
CA GLY A 276 11.80 -58.51 -40.45
C GLY A 276 11.46 -57.56 -41.62
N ASP A 277 10.41 -56.76 -41.49
CA ASP A 277 9.89 -55.89 -42.54
C ASP A 277 10.64 -54.55 -42.55
N LEU A 278 11.84 -54.60 -43.12
CA LEU A 278 12.77 -53.46 -43.18
C LEU A 278 12.27 -52.28 -44.04
N GLU A 279 11.49 -52.53 -45.08
CA GLU A 279 10.94 -51.48 -45.93
C GLU A 279 9.86 -50.66 -45.20
N ASN A 280 8.90 -51.31 -44.57
CA ASN A 280 7.87 -50.66 -43.80
C ASN A 280 8.43 -50.00 -42.55
N LEU A 281 9.44 -50.57 -41.90
CA LEU A 281 10.15 -49.95 -40.79
C LEU A 281 10.81 -48.64 -41.19
N LYS A 282 11.54 -48.63 -42.32
CA LYS A 282 12.17 -47.38 -42.85
C LYS A 282 11.14 -46.32 -43.21
N SER A 283 10.04 -46.75 -43.85
CA SER A 283 8.94 -45.82 -44.21
C SER A 283 8.27 -45.22 -42.96
N TYR A 284 8.02 -46.03 -41.93
CA TYR A 284 7.43 -45.59 -40.67
C TYR A 284 8.36 -44.60 -39.93
N LEU A 285 9.66 -44.90 -39.83
CA LEU A 285 10.65 -44.04 -39.25
C LEU A 285 10.76 -42.71 -40.01
N ALA A 286 10.80 -42.74 -41.33
CA ALA A 286 10.83 -41.54 -42.15
C ALA A 286 9.60 -40.65 -41.93
N LYS A 287 8.39 -41.24 -41.83
CA LYS A 287 7.16 -40.50 -41.50
C LYS A 287 7.15 -39.96 -40.07
N THR A 288 7.76 -40.64 -39.12
CA THR A 288 7.82 -40.21 -37.72
C THR A 288 8.84 -39.10 -37.56
N VAL A 289 10.02 -39.23 -38.19
CA VAL A 289 11.06 -38.20 -38.18
C VAL A 289 10.62 -36.93 -38.92
N SER A 290 9.87 -37.07 -40.04
CA SER A 290 9.35 -35.86 -40.74
C SER A 290 8.34 -35.02 -39.96
N ARG A 291 7.75 -35.61 -38.88
CA ARG A 291 6.87 -34.88 -37.94
C ARG A 291 7.67 -34.10 -36.86
N ILE A 292 8.94 -34.45 -36.66
CA ILE A 292 9.86 -33.69 -35.81
C ILE A 292 10.43 -32.57 -36.69
N PRO A 293 10.27 -31.29 -36.34
CA PRO A 293 10.88 -30.20 -37.12
C PRO A 293 12.38 -30.48 -37.29
N ASN A 294 12.87 -30.46 -38.54
CA ASN A 294 14.29 -30.61 -38.82
C ASN A 294 15.05 -29.43 -38.14
N LEU A 295 15.78 -29.73 -37.10
CA LEU A 295 16.68 -28.84 -36.38
C LEU A 295 18.09 -28.83 -37.01
N ASP A 296 18.23 -29.10 -38.33
CA ASP A 296 19.50 -29.13 -39.05
C ASP A 296 20.13 -27.76 -39.29
N MET A 297 19.59 -26.68 -38.68
CA MET A 297 20.19 -25.36 -38.72
C MET A 297 20.91 -25.08 -37.38
N CYS A 298 22.21 -25.19 -37.39
CA CYS A 298 23.04 -24.79 -36.26
C CYS A 298 23.31 -23.27 -36.33
N PHE A 299 22.78 -22.50 -35.39
CA PHE A 299 22.92 -21.05 -35.35
C PHE A 299 24.09 -20.59 -34.48
N CYS A 300 24.48 -21.38 -33.46
CA CYS A 300 25.60 -21.04 -32.57
C CYS A 300 26.13 -22.30 -31.86
N GLU A 301 27.25 -22.18 -31.13
CA GLU A 301 27.89 -23.26 -30.40
C GLU A 301 27.13 -23.61 -29.10
N ASN A 302 26.40 -22.67 -28.51
CA ASN A 302 25.61 -22.93 -27.30
C ASN A 302 24.32 -23.71 -27.63
N ARG A 303 24.27 -24.96 -27.18
CA ARG A 303 23.19 -25.91 -27.51
C ARG A 303 21.81 -25.46 -27.01
N ALA A 304 21.73 -24.77 -25.85
CA ALA A 304 20.47 -24.34 -25.28
C ALA A 304 19.89 -23.17 -26.09
N ALA A 305 20.70 -22.17 -26.44
CA ALA A 305 20.32 -21.05 -27.29
C ALA A 305 19.94 -21.53 -28.70
N ASP A 306 20.75 -22.44 -29.28
CA ASP A 306 20.51 -23.02 -30.59
C ASP A 306 19.17 -23.75 -30.67
N SER A 307 18.83 -24.54 -29.65
CA SER A 307 17.54 -25.24 -29.55
C SER A 307 16.35 -24.30 -29.48
N VAL A 308 16.44 -23.23 -28.69
CA VAL A 308 15.34 -22.25 -28.55
C VAL A 308 15.15 -21.47 -29.86
N VAL A 309 16.23 -20.95 -30.44
CA VAL A 309 16.15 -20.19 -31.69
C VAL A 309 15.71 -21.08 -32.87
N GLY A 310 16.23 -22.32 -32.93
CA GLY A 310 15.82 -23.32 -33.92
C GLY A 310 14.33 -23.63 -33.88
N TYR A 311 13.76 -23.79 -32.67
CA TYR A 311 12.32 -24.02 -32.48
C TYR A 311 11.48 -22.86 -33.05
N TYR A 312 11.80 -21.60 -32.69
CA TYR A 312 11.05 -20.45 -33.19
C TYR A 312 11.30 -20.17 -34.68
N CYS A 313 12.48 -20.48 -35.20
CA CYS A 313 12.77 -20.43 -36.64
C CYS A 313 11.89 -21.43 -37.41
N ALA A 314 11.75 -22.67 -36.93
CA ALA A 314 10.87 -23.67 -37.53
C ALA A 314 9.39 -23.23 -37.51
N MET A 315 8.93 -22.62 -36.43
CA MET A 315 7.58 -22.04 -36.34
C MET A 315 7.38 -20.87 -37.31
N ALA A 316 8.32 -19.93 -37.36
CA ALA A 316 8.29 -18.81 -38.29
C ALA A 316 8.25 -19.30 -39.77
N LYS A 317 9.07 -20.31 -40.10
CA LYS A 317 9.07 -20.92 -41.43
C LYS A 317 7.74 -21.58 -41.81
N ARG A 318 7.12 -22.27 -40.85
CA ARG A 318 5.79 -22.88 -41.04
C ARG A 318 4.73 -21.83 -41.35
N ASP A 319 4.81 -20.64 -40.69
CA ASP A 319 3.84 -19.57 -40.83
C ASP A 319 4.28 -18.51 -41.89
N GLU A 320 5.25 -18.90 -42.75
CA GLU A 320 5.79 -18.09 -43.87
C GLU A 320 6.32 -16.71 -43.44
N ILE A 321 6.93 -16.66 -42.25
CA ILE A 321 7.53 -15.43 -41.70
C ILE A 321 9.03 -15.45 -41.97
N PRO A 322 9.61 -14.46 -42.68
CA PRO A 322 11.07 -14.31 -42.83
C PRO A 322 11.73 -14.21 -41.46
N PHE A 323 12.66 -15.12 -41.19
CA PHE A 323 13.40 -15.22 -39.94
C PHE A 323 14.88 -15.14 -40.19
N ARG A 324 15.61 -14.22 -39.55
CA ARG A 324 17.06 -14.08 -39.62
C ARG A 324 17.64 -14.20 -38.23
N ALA A 325 18.68 -15.02 -38.08
CA ALA A 325 19.40 -15.18 -36.82
C ALA A 325 20.90 -14.96 -37.02
N ARG A 326 21.48 -14.13 -36.15
CA ARG A 326 22.93 -13.91 -36.07
C ARG A 326 23.36 -14.09 -34.63
N LEU A 327 23.86 -15.28 -34.31
CA LEU A 327 24.21 -15.65 -32.95
C LEU A 327 25.71 -15.93 -32.87
N ASP A 328 26.41 -15.14 -32.06
CA ASP A 328 27.82 -15.35 -31.73
C ASP A 328 27.92 -15.70 -30.23
N LEU A 329 27.53 -16.95 -29.95
CA LEU A 329 27.40 -17.49 -28.59
C LEU A 329 28.27 -18.76 -28.46
N PRO A 330 29.34 -18.69 -27.63
CA PRO A 330 30.20 -19.84 -27.35
C PRO A 330 29.47 -20.91 -26.56
N GLU A 331 30.04 -22.11 -26.48
CA GLU A 331 29.45 -23.25 -25.77
C GLU A 331 29.12 -22.93 -24.31
N THR A 332 29.97 -22.18 -23.61
CA THR A 332 29.78 -21.73 -22.24
C THR A 332 29.50 -20.23 -22.20
N LEU A 333 28.43 -19.83 -21.53
CA LEU A 333 28.04 -18.42 -21.39
C LEU A 333 28.35 -17.89 -19.99
N PRO A 334 28.58 -16.57 -19.85
CA PRO A 334 28.80 -15.94 -18.55
C PRO A 334 27.54 -15.85 -17.69
N VAL A 335 26.37 -16.14 -18.24
CA VAL A 335 25.06 -16.02 -17.60
C VAL A 335 24.42 -17.40 -17.42
N ASP A 336 23.46 -17.50 -16.52
CA ASP A 336 22.70 -18.73 -16.32
C ASP A 336 21.90 -19.11 -17.58
N GLU A 337 22.05 -20.36 -18.04
CA GLU A 337 21.40 -20.84 -19.25
C GLU A 337 19.87 -20.80 -19.18
N ILE A 338 19.29 -21.01 -17.99
CA ILE A 338 17.83 -20.98 -17.79
C ILE A 338 17.33 -19.55 -17.95
N ASP A 339 18.01 -18.57 -17.34
CA ASP A 339 17.67 -17.15 -17.44
C ASP A 339 17.77 -16.68 -18.91
N MET A 340 18.84 -17.06 -19.63
CA MET A 340 18.99 -16.79 -21.07
C MET A 340 17.86 -17.42 -21.90
N CYS A 341 17.57 -18.70 -21.71
CA CYS A 341 16.51 -19.41 -22.45
C CYS A 341 15.14 -18.77 -22.21
N LEU A 342 14.85 -18.35 -20.97
CA LEU A 342 13.61 -17.64 -20.63
C LEU A 342 13.53 -16.28 -21.34
N VAL A 343 14.62 -15.53 -21.41
CA VAL A 343 14.66 -14.25 -22.14
C VAL A 343 14.44 -14.48 -23.63
N LEU A 344 15.20 -15.41 -24.26
CA LEU A 344 15.06 -15.72 -25.68
C LEU A 344 13.64 -16.20 -26.03
N SER A 345 13.09 -17.11 -25.25
CA SER A 345 11.73 -17.62 -25.47
C SER A 345 10.68 -16.53 -25.40
N ASN A 346 10.71 -15.67 -24.37
CA ASN A 346 9.75 -14.58 -24.22
C ASN A 346 9.84 -13.55 -25.36
N LEU A 347 11.06 -13.20 -25.79
CA LEU A 347 11.25 -12.24 -26.87
C LEU A 347 10.81 -12.80 -28.21
N LEU A 348 11.19 -14.04 -28.54
CA LEU A 348 10.86 -14.68 -29.81
C LEU A 348 9.37 -15.03 -29.90
N GLU A 349 8.74 -15.46 -28.79
CA GLU A 349 7.29 -15.67 -28.74
C GLU A 349 6.55 -14.35 -29.03
N ASN A 350 6.93 -13.26 -28.39
CA ASN A 350 6.35 -11.95 -28.64
C ASN A 350 6.54 -11.50 -30.10
N ALA A 351 7.72 -11.72 -30.68
CA ALA A 351 8.04 -11.38 -32.06
C ALA A 351 7.20 -12.18 -33.05
N LEU A 352 7.05 -13.51 -32.81
CA LEU A 352 6.23 -14.38 -33.65
C LEU A 352 4.76 -13.96 -33.59
N GLU A 353 4.22 -13.75 -32.40
CA GLU A 353 2.84 -13.31 -32.23
C GLU A 353 2.55 -11.94 -32.87
N ALA A 354 3.46 -10.98 -32.75
CA ALA A 354 3.33 -9.68 -33.38
C ALA A 354 3.37 -9.77 -34.91
N SER A 355 4.31 -10.57 -35.45
CA SER A 355 4.44 -10.82 -36.88
C SER A 355 3.21 -11.51 -37.47
N LEU A 356 2.58 -12.45 -36.75
CA LEU A 356 1.36 -13.10 -37.19
C LEU A 356 0.17 -12.13 -37.37
N ARG A 357 0.14 -11.02 -36.60
CA ARG A 357 -0.88 -9.98 -36.70
C ARG A 357 -0.58 -8.98 -37.82
N THR A 358 0.65 -8.93 -38.26
CA THR A 358 1.10 -8.03 -39.32
C THR A 358 0.75 -8.56 -40.70
N ALA A 359 0.48 -7.67 -41.66
CA ALA A 359 0.16 -8.05 -43.04
C ALA A 359 1.29 -8.93 -43.65
N PRO A 360 0.97 -9.99 -44.40
CA PRO A 360 1.95 -11.00 -44.84
C PRO A 360 3.21 -10.42 -45.52
N GLY A 361 3.05 -9.38 -46.33
CA GLY A 361 4.19 -8.74 -47.04
C GLY A 361 5.13 -7.88 -46.18
N ARG A 362 4.79 -7.66 -44.88
CA ARG A 362 5.58 -6.84 -43.95
C ARG A 362 6.12 -7.65 -42.75
N ARG A 363 5.83 -8.95 -42.70
CA ARG A 363 6.27 -9.85 -41.64
C ARG A 363 7.77 -10.03 -41.68
N GLN A 364 8.42 -9.87 -40.54
CA GLN A 364 9.87 -10.07 -40.40
C GLN A 364 10.23 -10.27 -38.93
N ILE A 365 11.16 -11.18 -38.66
CA ILE A 365 11.77 -11.38 -37.35
C ILE A 365 13.29 -11.44 -37.57
N GLU A 366 14.04 -10.65 -36.81
CA GLU A 366 15.50 -10.71 -36.76
C GLU A 366 15.96 -10.81 -35.31
N ILE A 367 16.89 -11.74 -35.05
CA ILE A 367 17.53 -11.89 -33.75
C ILE A 367 19.04 -11.78 -33.90
N THR A 368 19.66 -10.98 -33.04
CA THR A 368 21.10 -10.90 -32.88
C THR A 368 21.46 -11.12 -31.43
N ALA A 369 22.41 -12.02 -31.14
CA ALA A 369 22.92 -12.20 -29.80
C ALA A 369 24.44 -12.44 -29.84
N CYS A 370 25.17 -11.79 -28.92
CA CYS A 370 26.63 -11.94 -28.82
C CYS A 370 27.09 -11.74 -27.37
N VAL A 371 28.25 -12.34 -27.07
CA VAL A 371 28.94 -12.10 -25.79
C VAL A 371 29.91 -10.91 -25.98
N HIS A 372 29.81 -9.93 -25.10
CA HIS A 372 30.67 -8.76 -25.07
C HIS A 372 31.51 -8.71 -23.79
N ALA A 373 32.84 -8.50 -23.96
CA ALA A 373 33.80 -8.38 -22.85
C ALA A 373 33.76 -9.57 -21.84
N ASP A 374 33.54 -10.79 -22.34
CA ASP A 374 33.53 -12.07 -21.61
C ASP A 374 32.54 -12.18 -20.43
N ARG A 375 31.77 -11.13 -20.14
CA ARG A 375 30.82 -11.08 -18.98
C ARG A 375 29.43 -10.56 -19.30
N ILE A 376 29.22 -10.10 -20.51
CA ILE A 376 27.96 -9.46 -20.89
C ILE A 376 27.37 -10.20 -22.07
N LEU A 377 26.16 -10.71 -21.94
CA LEU A 377 25.37 -11.21 -23.04
C LEU A 377 24.43 -10.12 -23.54
N LEU A 378 24.55 -9.77 -24.80
CA LEU A 378 23.65 -8.83 -25.48
C LEU A 378 22.72 -9.60 -26.40
N ILE A 379 21.41 -9.34 -26.26
CA ILE A 379 20.34 -9.94 -27.08
C ILE A 379 19.52 -8.80 -27.67
N GLU A 380 19.33 -8.82 -28.97
CA GLU A 380 18.47 -7.89 -29.69
C GLU A 380 17.50 -8.67 -30.57
N VAL A 381 16.22 -8.41 -30.42
CA VAL A 381 15.16 -8.99 -31.25
C VAL A 381 14.36 -7.88 -31.89
N GLU A 382 14.26 -7.93 -33.21
CA GLU A 382 13.48 -7.00 -34.00
C GLU A 382 12.35 -7.74 -34.72
N ASN A 383 11.18 -7.15 -34.74
CA ASN A 383 10.05 -7.67 -35.50
C ASN A 383 9.16 -6.56 -36.06
N ALA A 384 8.53 -6.85 -37.18
CA ALA A 384 7.48 -6.01 -37.70
C ALA A 384 6.23 -6.11 -36.80
N PHE A 385 5.54 -4.98 -36.60
CA PHE A 385 4.27 -4.97 -35.91
C PHE A 385 3.29 -3.99 -36.53
N ASP A 386 1.99 -4.27 -36.43
CA ASP A 386 0.91 -3.50 -37.03
C ASP A 386 -0.17 -3.27 -35.97
N GLY A 387 0.07 -2.35 -35.03
CA GLY A 387 -0.86 -2.12 -33.95
C GLY A 387 -0.53 -0.90 -33.10
N GLU A 388 -1.54 -0.42 -32.35
CA GLU A 388 -1.35 0.60 -31.33
C GLU A 388 -0.66 -0.03 -30.10
N ILE A 389 0.45 0.56 -29.70
CA ILE A 389 1.11 0.19 -28.45
C ILE A 389 0.43 0.97 -27.31
N ASN A 390 -0.20 0.24 -26.40
CA ASN A 390 -0.75 0.81 -25.17
C ASN A 390 0.38 0.92 -24.13
N GLU A 391 1.09 2.05 -24.17
CA GLU A 391 2.10 2.40 -23.19
C GLU A 391 1.51 3.42 -22.19
N ARG A 392 1.55 3.12 -20.89
CA ARG A 392 1.28 4.08 -19.82
C ARG A 392 2.42 4.06 -18.81
N ASN A 393 3.10 5.19 -18.64
CA ASN A 393 4.21 5.37 -17.69
C ASN A 393 5.36 4.36 -17.89
N GLY A 394 5.77 4.07 -19.15
CA GLY A 394 6.85 3.13 -19.45
C GLY A 394 6.48 1.65 -19.30
N VAL A 395 5.21 1.31 -19.04
CA VAL A 395 4.74 -0.07 -18.93
C VAL A 395 3.93 -0.44 -20.16
N PHE A 396 4.43 -1.43 -20.91
CA PHE A 396 3.73 -2.01 -22.05
C PHE A 396 2.60 -2.92 -21.59
N ARG A 397 1.36 -2.64 -22.02
CA ARG A 397 0.19 -3.47 -21.71
C ARG A 397 -0.08 -4.47 -22.82
N SER A 398 -0.37 -5.71 -22.44
CA SER A 398 -0.77 -6.75 -23.38
C SER A 398 -2.10 -6.36 -24.07
N SER A 399 -2.15 -6.51 -25.38
CA SER A 399 -3.39 -6.36 -26.17
C SER A 399 -4.40 -7.52 -25.97
N LYS A 400 -3.98 -8.63 -25.34
CA LYS A 400 -4.79 -9.85 -25.16
C LYS A 400 -5.57 -9.93 -23.85
N ARG A 401 -5.11 -9.32 -22.77
CA ARG A 401 -5.76 -9.36 -21.45
C ARG A 401 -5.67 -7.98 -20.79
N ARG A 402 -6.64 -7.66 -19.93
CA ARG A 402 -6.63 -6.43 -19.09
C ARG A 402 -5.45 -6.35 -18.12
N GLU A 403 -4.54 -7.33 -18.14
CA GLU A 403 -3.37 -7.43 -17.28
C GLU A 403 -2.09 -7.14 -18.08
N ASN A 404 -1.07 -6.64 -17.38
CA ASN A 404 0.24 -6.28 -17.93
C ASN A 404 0.89 -7.45 -18.69
N GLY A 405 1.53 -7.18 -19.81
CA GLY A 405 2.21 -8.20 -20.63
C GLY A 405 3.26 -8.95 -19.80
N ILE A 406 2.98 -10.20 -19.44
CA ILE A 406 3.79 -11.03 -18.52
C ILE A 406 5.19 -11.27 -19.11
N GLY A 407 5.31 -11.42 -20.44
CA GLY A 407 6.59 -11.70 -21.12
C GLY A 407 7.61 -10.58 -20.97
N ILE A 408 7.25 -9.32 -21.26
CA ILE A 408 8.15 -8.17 -21.15
C ILE A 408 8.58 -7.93 -19.71
N GLN A 409 7.66 -8.05 -18.75
CA GLN A 409 7.99 -7.93 -17.32
C GLN A 409 8.94 -9.03 -16.83
N SER A 410 8.77 -10.26 -17.34
CA SER A 410 9.68 -11.38 -17.04
C SER A 410 11.09 -11.08 -17.53
N VAL A 411 11.21 -10.59 -18.77
CA VAL A 411 12.51 -10.19 -19.36
C VAL A 411 13.16 -9.07 -18.55
N THR A 412 12.43 -8.01 -18.22
CA THR A 412 12.94 -6.90 -17.41
C THR A 412 13.45 -7.38 -16.05
N ARG A 413 12.66 -8.23 -15.38
CA ARG A 413 13.02 -8.78 -14.07
C ARG A 413 14.27 -9.65 -14.10
N ILE A 414 14.45 -10.45 -15.16
CA ILE A 414 15.66 -11.28 -15.35
C ILE A 414 16.86 -10.38 -15.60
N ALA A 415 16.74 -9.37 -16.48
CA ALA A 415 17.81 -8.42 -16.75
C ALA A 415 18.24 -7.68 -15.47
N GLU A 416 17.30 -7.17 -14.67
CA GLU A 416 17.60 -6.52 -13.38
C GLU A 416 18.25 -7.48 -12.38
N LYS A 417 17.79 -8.74 -12.31
CA LYS A 417 18.35 -9.78 -11.43
C LYS A 417 19.82 -10.03 -11.72
N THR A 418 20.21 -10.00 -12.99
CA THR A 418 21.61 -10.20 -13.42
C THR A 418 22.45 -8.91 -13.41
N GLY A 419 21.91 -7.79 -12.92
CA GLY A 419 22.60 -6.49 -12.94
C GLY A 419 22.69 -5.85 -14.32
N GLY A 420 21.93 -6.35 -15.29
CA GLY A 420 21.82 -5.83 -16.64
C GLY A 420 20.65 -4.87 -16.82
N THR A 421 20.26 -4.65 -18.08
CA THR A 421 19.16 -3.74 -18.46
C THR A 421 18.36 -4.29 -19.62
N SER A 422 17.12 -3.85 -19.76
CA SER A 422 16.28 -4.11 -20.93
C SER A 422 15.69 -2.82 -21.47
N THR A 423 15.66 -2.67 -22.79
CA THR A 423 15.11 -1.51 -23.49
C THR A 423 14.20 -1.97 -24.60
N PHE A 424 13.02 -1.39 -24.68
CA PHE A 424 12.03 -1.70 -25.70
C PHE A 424 11.67 -0.42 -26.42
N THR A 425 11.82 -0.43 -27.74
CA THR A 425 11.56 0.74 -28.59
C THR A 425 10.69 0.34 -29.79
N HIS A 426 9.98 1.30 -30.34
CA HIS A 426 9.19 1.09 -31.55
C HIS A 426 9.30 2.30 -32.46
N GLN A 427 9.63 2.05 -33.71
CA GLN A 427 9.73 3.09 -34.75
C GLN A 427 9.33 2.51 -36.12
N ASN A 428 8.59 3.26 -36.91
CA ASN A 428 8.28 2.93 -38.31
C ASN A 428 7.67 1.53 -38.53
N GLY A 429 6.87 1.04 -37.59
CA GLY A 429 6.27 -0.30 -37.70
C GLY A 429 7.21 -1.46 -37.33
N THR A 430 8.38 -1.18 -36.74
CA THR A 430 9.30 -2.16 -36.18
C THR A 430 9.36 -2.02 -34.66
N PHE A 431 9.27 -3.11 -33.96
CA PHE A 431 9.50 -3.21 -32.51
C PHE A 431 10.87 -3.82 -32.28
N THR A 432 11.66 -3.18 -31.45
CA THR A 432 13.04 -3.61 -31.10
C THR A 432 13.14 -3.81 -29.60
N ALA A 433 13.52 -5.00 -29.18
CA ALA A 433 13.83 -5.35 -27.81
C ALA A 433 15.33 -5.58 -27.65
N LYS A 434 16.00 -4.81 -26.79
CA LYS A 434 17.42 -4.95 -26.45
C LYS A 434 17.54 -5.36 -25.00
N VAL A 435 18.26 -6.42 -24.73
CA VAL A 435 18.48 -6.97 -23.40
C VAL A 435 19.96 -7.19 -23.17
N MET A 436 20.45 -6.72 -22.06
CA MET A 436 21.79 -6.93 -21.55
C MET A 436 21.69 -7.76 -20.26
N LEU A 437 22.36 -8.91 -20.23
CA LEU A 437 22.52 -9.74 -19.06
C LEU A 437 23.99 -9.74 -18.65
N CYS A 438 24.27 -9.60 -17.35
CA CYS A 438 25.61 -9.61 -16.81
C CYS A 438 25.84 -10.90 -16.01
N GLY A 439 27.05 -11.48 -16.16
CA GLY A 439 27.47 -12.69 -15.47
C GLY A 439 28.60 -12.48 -14.47
#